data_77be634b781d86a7ed26837128689de0
#
_entry.id   77be634b781d86a7ed26837128689de0
#
_cell.length_a   1.000
_cell.length_b   1.000
_cell.length_c   1.000
_cell.angle_alpha   90.00
_cell.angle_beta   90.00
_cell.angle_gamma   90.00
#
_symmetry.space_group_name_H-M   'P 1'
#
loop_
_entity.id
_entity.type
_entity.pdbx_description
1 polymer ?
#
loop_
_entity_poly.entity_id
_entity_poly.type
_entity_poly.pdbx_seq_one_letter_code
_entity_poly.pdbx_strand_id
1 'polypeptide(L)'
;MIQQHVCSTPCGDVRGTAAAAPGVTAFKGIRYATAGRWEYPNQVTHWEGVYDASRFGPNAMQDAAFTPEDQNGRSPFYYHEFREGLDYSYSEDCQYLNIWAPDNAEKAPVIVYIHGGAFLSGSGWDKAFDEPVWPQKGVIAVTLNYRLGLFGYACLPELAVEAGHTGNYGLYDQLCALQWVHDNIAAFGGDPDNITVMGQSAGAHSVQMLCSTRAAQGLIAKAVMSSGAGDDSVLFAGDWVMEHKYPFWTAWKEATGASTLAQLRALPPQALLGAMGKQFATQGFGTVMANMGPVWDTALFPNEGFTLPIPYLAGGNTQDMKPEMTADALRWCQKQSADSYAWCFARQLPGDDKGAWHSADLWYWFGTLTNSWRPFNDGDRALSGAMVSYLTHFAASGNPNGAGLPVWETARHSGQVLRLDVPAPAMAGLGKEAKANVFGW
;
A
#
# COMPACT_ATOMS: atom_id res chain seq x y z
N MET A 1 -2.48 -24.98 11.87
CA MET A 1 -3.45 -24.37 12.82
C MET A 1 -2.67 -23.63 13.89
N ILE A 2 -3.10 -22.41 14.25
CA ILE A 2 -2.47 -21.61 15.31
C ILE A 2 -2.80 -22.22 16.66
N GLN A 3 -1.78 -22.57 17.44
CA GLN A 3 -1.96 -23.10 18.79
C GLN A 3 -1.21 -22.21 19.78
N GLN A 4 -1.92 -21.67 20.76
CA GLN A 4 -1.32 -20.77 21.75
C GLN A 4 -0.50 -19.62 21.10
N HIS A 5 -1.03 -19.05 20.01
CA HIS A 5 -0.37 -18.00 19.21
C HIS A 5 0.95 -18.43 18.53
N VAL A 6 1.18 -19.73 18.33
CA VAL A 6 2.34 -20.25 17.59
C VAL A 6 1.86 -21.00 16.35
N CYS A 7 2.54 -20.80 15.22
CA CYS A 7 2.36 -21.64 14.05
C CYS A 7 3.73 -22.03 13.45
N SER A 8 3.74 -23.17 12.77
CA SER A 8 4.94 -23.70 12.08
C SER A 8 4.84 -23.35 10.60
N THR A 9 5.72 -22.50 10.13
CA THR A 9 5.83 -22.10 8.71
C THR A 9 6.97 -22.86 8.03
N PRO A 10 7.06 -22.83 6.70
CA PRO A 10 8.23 -23.32 5.98
C PRO A 10 9.55 -22.68 6.44
N CYS A 11 9.51 -21.43 6.95
CA CYS A 11 10.70 -20.73 7.49
C CYS A 11 11.07 -21.18 8.91
N GLY A 12 10.17 -21.83 9.66
CA GLY A 12 10.31 -22.20 11.06
C GLY A 12 9.11 -21.80 11.90
N ASP A 13 9.18 -22.03 13.20
CA ASP A 13 8.12 -21.64 14.13
C ASP A 13 8.08 -20.11 14.34
N VAL A 14 6.88 -19.56 14.43
CA VAL A 14 6.65 -18.14 14.69
C VAL A 14 5.61 -17.96 15.79
N ARG A 15 5.91 -17.09 16.75
CA ARG A 15 5.04 -16.75 17.88
C ARG A 15 4.51 -15.33 17.73
N GLY A 16 3.20 -15.19 17.69
CA GLY A 16 2.46 -13.93 17.78
C GLY A 16 1.87 -13.68 19.16
N THR A 17 0.87 -12.83 19.21
CA THR A 17 0.11 -12.45 20.42
C THR A 17 -1.38 -12.49 20.13
N ALA A 18 -2.21 -12.53 21.18
CA ALA A 18 -3.63 -12.30 21.01
C ALA A 18 -3.86 -10.90 20.43
N ALA A 19 -4.67 -10.81 19.39
CA ALA A 19 -5.15 -9.54 18.85
C ALA A 19 -6.24 -8.93 19.78
N ALA A 20 -6.64 -7.69 19.52
CA ALA A 20 -7.75 -7.06 20.25
C ALA A 20 -9.08 -7.81 20.02
N ALA A 21 -9.28 -8.35 18.82
CA ALA A 21 -10.45 -9.16 18.49
C ALA A 21 -10.31 -10.58 19.03
N PRO A 22 -11.32 -11.12 19.77
CA PRO A 22 -11.29 -12.49 20.26
C PRO A 22 -11.17 -13.51 19.11
N GLY A 23 -10.36 -14.57 19.31
CA GLY A 23 -10.17 -15.62 18.32
C GLY A 23 -9.32 -15.20 17.12
N VAL A 24 -8.54 -14.13 17.27
CA VAL A 24 -7.57 -13.64 16.27
C VAL A 24 -6.19 -13.60 16.91
N THR A 25 -5.21 -14.11 16.19
CA THR A 25 -3.78 -13.97 16.54
C THR A 25 -3.13 -12.93 15.64
N ALA A 26 -2.39 -12.01 16.25
CA ALA A 26 -1.57 -11.03 15.56
C ALA A 26 -0.09 -11.48 15.56
N PHE A 27 0.52 -11.51 14.40
CA PHE A 27 1.96 -11.71 14.21
C PHE A 27 2.52 -10.41 13.65
N LYS A 28 3.27 -9.68 14.45
CA LYS A 28 3.77 -8.34 14.13
C LYS A 28 5.29 -8.39 13.90
N GLY A 29 5.77 -7.82 12.80
CA GLY A 29 7.19 -7.71 12.49
C GLY A 29 7.85 -9.00 12.02
N ILE A 30 7.20 -9.80 11.19
CA ILE A 30 7.84 -10.96 10.53
C ILE A 30 8.74 -10.43 9.41
N ARG A 31 10.03 -10.80 9.45
CA ARG A 31 10.98 -10.45 8.39
C ARG A 31 10.73 -11.32 7.16
N TYR A 32 10.34 -10.72 6.05
CA TYR A 32 10.12 -11.44 4.79
C TYR A 32 11.34 -11.43 3.87
N ALA A 33 12.22 -10.44 3.99
CA ALA A 33 13.42 -10.32 3.17
C ALA A 33 14.56 -9.60 3.90
N THR A 34 15.74 -9.69 3.32
CA THR A 34 16.92 -8.89 3.64
C THR A 34 17.46 -8.26 2.37
N ALA A 35 17.98 -7.04 2.45
CA ALA A 35 18.64 -6.37 1.34
C ALA A 35 19.72 -5.41 1.84
N GLY A 36 20.83 -5.32 1.14
CA GLY A 36 21.76 -4.21 1.28
C GLY A 36 21.21 -2.94 0.61
N ARG A 37 21.87 -1.80 0.88
CA ARG A 37 21.51 -0.52 0.27
C ARG A 37 21.64 -0.58 -1.24
N TRP A 38 20.49 -0.39 -1.95
CA TRP A 38 20.36 -0.51 -3.41
C TRP A 38 20.77 -1.89 -3.95
N GLU A 39 20.51 -2.93 -3.16
CA GLU A 39 20.53 -4.31 -3.62
C GLU A 39 19.09 -4.84 -3.68
N TYR A 40 18.85 -5.80 -4.57
CA TYR A 40 17.53 -6.43 -4.65
C TYR A 40 17.30 -7.36 -3.46
N PRO A 41 16.04 -7.51 -2.99
CA PRO A 41 15.76 -8.28 -1.79
C PRO A 41 16.03 -9.77 -1.97
N ASN A 42 16.55 -10.39 -0.90
CA ASN A 42 16.64 -11.83 -0.76
C ASN A 42 15.57 -12.29 0.22
N GLN A 43 14.69 -13.19 -0.24
CA GLN A 43 13.61 -13.74 0.58
C GLN A 43 14.19 -14.48 1.79
N VAL A 44 13.61 -14.28 2.96
CA VAL A 44 13.91 -15.09 4.16
C VAL A 44 13.19 -16.42 4.03
N THR A 45 13.97 -17.51 4.05
CA THR A 45 13.46 -18.89 3.92
C THR A 45 13.66 -19.72 5.18
N HIS A 46 14.38 -19.19 6.16
CA HIS A 46 14.67 -19.90 7.41
C HIS A 46 15.04 -18.95 8.55
N TRP A 47 14.67 -19.34 9.76
CA TRP A 47 15.21 -18.77 11.02
C TRP A 47 15.39 -19.87 12.07
N GLU A 48 16.29 -19.62 13.01
CA GLU A 48 16.58 -20.55 14.11
C GLU A 48 15.58 -20.36 15.27
N GLY A 49 15.11 -21.48 15.82
CA GLY A 49 14.21 -21.47 16.97
C GLY A 49 12.82 -20.93 16.67
N VAL A 50 12.21 -20.30 17.67
CA VAL A 50 10.88 -19.69 17.53
C VAL A 50 11.03 -18.18 17.28
N TYR A 51 10.62 -17.71 16.12
CA TYR A 51 10.63 -16.30 15.77
C TYR A 51 9.62 -15.52 16.61
N ASP A 52 10.06 -14.47 17.29
CA ASP A 52 9.19 -13.60 18.09
C ASP A 52 8.56 -12.51 17.22
N ALA A 53 7.29 -12.70 16.86
CA ALA A 53 6.45 -11.77 16.10
C ALA A 53 5.45 -11.04 17.01
N SER A 54 5.88 -10.62 18.20
CA SER A 54 5.03 -9.91 19.16
C SER A 54 5.02 -8.39 18.99
N ARG A 55 5.91 -7.82 18.17
CA ARG A 55 6.11 -6.38 18.00
C ARG A 55 6.31 -6.03 16.53
N PHE A 56 5.83 -4.85 16.14
CA PHE A 56 6.12 -4.31 14.81
C PHE A 56 7.62 -4.17 14.55
N GLY A 57 8.02 -4.48 13.31
CA GLY A 57 9.36 -4.19 12.84
C GLY A 57 9.57 -2.69 12.59
N PRO A 58 10.82 -2.25 12.36
CA PRO A 58 11.10 -0.86 12.03
C PRO A 58 10.45 -0.45 10.71
N ASN A 59 10.07 0.82 10.64
CA ASN A 59 9.64 1.44 9.39
C ASN A 59 10.82 1.66 8.44
N ALA A 60 10.52 1.77 7.17
CA ALA A 60 11.50 2.15 6.16
C ALA A 60 12.12 3.49 6.51
N MET A 61 13.44 3.60 6.28
CA MET A 61 14.16 4.87 6.39
C MET A 61 13.52 5.88 5.45
N GLN A 62 13.06 6.98 6.01
CA GLN A 62 12.34 8.05 5.33
C GLN A 62 12.69 9.39 5.97
N ASP A 63 12.50 10.48 5.24
CA ASP A 63 12.57 11.80 5.83
C ASP A 63 11.43 11.95 6.85
N ALA A 64 11.65 12.79 7.86
CA ALA A 64 10.68 13.05 8.93
C ALA A 64 9.39 13.76 8.44
N ALA A 65 9.08 13.63 7.15
CA ALA A 65 7.79 14.01 6.60
C ALA A 65 6.67 13.35 7.42
N PHE A 66 5.67 14.12 7.82
CA PHE A 66 4.62 13.69 8.75
C PHE A 66 5.06 13.62 10.22
N THR A 67 5.94 14.52 10.65
CA THR A 67 6.18 14.79 12.07
C THR A 67 5.47 16.06 12.51
N PRO A 68 5.23 16.24 13.84
CA PRO A 68 4.63 17.46 14.37
C PRO A 68 5.46 18.72 14.09
N GLU A 69 6.77 18.55 13.90
CA GLU A 69 7.72 19.64 13.68
C GLU A 69 7.84 20.08 12.21
N ASP A 70 7.18 19.38 11.27
CA ASP A 70 7.18 19.79 9.87
C ASP A 70 6.44 21.12 9.70
N GLN A 71 7.22 22.20 9.65
CA GLN A 71 6.71 23.58 9.53
C GLN A 71 6.14 23.92 8.13
N ASN A 72 6.21 23.02 7.17
CA ASN A 72 5.71 23.22 5.82
C ASN A 72 4.20 22.95 5.68
N GLY A 73 3.49 22.72 6.77
CA GLY A 73 2.02 22.72 6.83
C GLY A 73 1.31 21.49 6.28
N ARG A 74 1.99 20.54 5.65
CA ARG A 74 1.39 19.32 5.06
C ARG A 74 1.34 18.16 6.05
N SER A 75 2.32 18.10 6.90
CA SER A 75 2.61 17.01 7.81
C SER A 75 1.67 16.94 9.02
N PRO A 76 1.28 18.07 9.65
CA PRO A 76 0.50 18.01 10.88
C PRO A 76 -0.83 17.29 10.70
N PHE A 77 -1.48 17.44 9.53
CA PHE A 77 -2.78 16.83 9.27
C PHE A 77 -2.67 15.29 9.23
N TYR A 78 -1.81 14.73 8.36
CA TYR A 78 -1.65 13.27 8.24
C TYR A 78 -0.99 12.65 9.47
N TYR A 79 -0.09 13.38 10.15
CA TYR A 79 0.45 12.95 11.44
C TYR A 79 -0.67 12.80 12.47
N HIS A 80 -1.49 13.82 12.64
CA HIS A 80 -2.63 13.79 13.57
C HIS A 80 -3.63 12.68 13.22
N GLU A 81 -3.92 12.50 11.93
CA GLU A 81 -4.83 11.45 11.48
C GLU A 81 -4.30 10.05 11.78
N PHE A 82 -3.09 9.74 11.38
CA PHE A 82 -2.65 8.35 11.29
C PHE A 82 -1.54 7.95 12.25
N ARG A 83 -0.79 8.90 12.82
CA ARG A 83 0.47 8.61 13.51
C ARG A 83 0.59 9.14 14.93
N GLU A 84 -0.15 10.15 15.28
CA GLU A 84 -0.06 10.76 16.62
C GLU A 84 -0.21 9.72 17.72
N GLY A 85 0.77 9.68 18.65
CA GLY A 85 0.83 8.72 19.74
C GLY A 85 1.44 7.36 19.39
N LEU A 86 1.90 7.16 18.14
CA LEU A 86 2.69 5.98 17.76
C LEU A 86 4.19 6.29 17.85
N ASP A 87 4.96 5.34 18.37
CA ASP A 87 6.41 5.45 18.48
C ASP A 87 7.07 4.64 17.37
N TYR A 88 7.62 5.33 16.38
CA TYR A 88 8.24 4.72 15.20
C TYR A 88 9.76 4.63 15.35
N SER A 89 10.30 3.44 15.12
CA SER A 89 11.71 3.26 14.77
C SER A 89 11.90 3.20 13.26
N TYR A 90 13.02 3.69 12.74
CA TYR A 90 13.33 3.73 11.31
C TYR A 90 14.63 3.00 11.01
N SER A 91 14.65 2.20 9.94
CA SER A 91 15.82 1.43 9.52
C SER A 91 15.83 1.25 8.01
N GLU A 92 17.01 1.09 7.41
CA GLU A 92 17.12 0.56 6.05
C GLU A 92 16.76 -0.94 6.01
N ASP A 93 16.96 -1.65 7.12
CA ASP A 93 16.45 -3.00 7.33
C ASP A 93 15.00 -2.93 7.79
N CYS A 94 14.10 -2.80 6.82
CA CYS A 94 12.67 -2.52 7.03
C CYS A 94 11.73 -3.54 6.39
N GLN A 95 12.26 -4.60 5.78
CA GLN A 95 11.48 -5.61 5.05
C GLN A 95 10.73 -6.54 6.03
N TYR A 96 9.70 -6.00 6.67
CA TYR A 96 8.84 -6.69 7.63
C TYR A 96 7.38 -6.61 7.22
N LEU A 97 6.64 -7.66 7.56
CA LEU A 97 5.18 -7.73 7.41
C LEU A 97 4.49 -8.09 8.73
N ASN A 98 3.20 -7.85 8.77
CA ASN A 98 2.34 -8.17 9.90
C ASN A 98 1.15 -9.00 9.41
N ILE A 99 0.69 -9.95 10.22
CA ILE A 99 -0.42 -10.85 9.89
C ILE A 99 -1.41 -10.86 11.05
N TRP A 100 -2.69 -10.67 10.76
CA TRP A 100 -3.81 -10.95 11.67
C TRP A 100 -4.61 -12.10 11.09
N ALA A 101 -4.63 -13.23 11.78
CA ALA A 101 -5.27 -14.44 11.31
C ALA A 101 -6.31 -14.94 12.32
N PRO A 102 -7.51 -15.35 11.87
CA PRO A 102 -8.43 -16.10 12.72
C PRO A 102 -7.77 -17.40 13.20
N ASP A 103 -7.89 -17.74 14.49
CA ASP A 103 -7.24 -18.93 15.07
C ASP A 103 -7.69 -20.23 14.43
N ASN A 104 -8.90 -20.26 13.88
CA ASN A 104 -9.51 -21.41 13.22
C ASN A 104 -9.59 -21.28 11.69
N ALA A 105 -8.77 -20.42 11.09
CA ALA A 105 -8.76 -20.22 9.65
C ALA A 105 -8.34 -21.52 8.91
N GLU A 106 -9.10 -21.87 7.87
CA GLU A 106 -8.81 -22.97 6.96
C GLU A 106 -9.06 -22.48 5.52
N LYS A 107 -8.01 -22.36 4.72
CA LYS A 107 -8.07 -21.81 3.35
C LYS A 107 -8.81 -20.47 3.28
N ALA A 108 -8.55 -19.63 4.28
CA ALA A 108 -9.15 -18.30 4.34
C ALA A 108 -8.61 -17.39 3.21
N PRO A 109 -9.44 -16.54 2.60
CA PRO A 109 -8.95 -15.53 1.68
C PRO A 109 -7.99 -14.58 2.41
N VAL A 110 -7.01 -14.05 1.68
CA VAL A 110 -5.96 -13.18 2.23
C VAL A 110 -6.04 -11.82 1.56
N ILE A 111 -5.94 -10.75 2.34
CA ILE A 111 -5.75 -9.40 1.84
C ILE A 111 -4.37 -8.91 2.25
N VAL A 112 -3.52 -8.59 1.27
CA VAL A 112 -2.20 -7.99 1.48
C VAL A 112 -2.29 -6.51 1.15
N TYR A 113 -2.07 -5.64 2.14
CA TYR A 113 -2.14 -4.20 1.98
C TYR A 113 -0.76 -3.58 1.80
N ILE A 114 -0.62 -2.77 0.75
CA ILE A 114 0.55 -1.95 0.42
C ILE A 114 0.20 -0.49 0.71
N HIS A 115 0.90 0.10 1.67
CA HIS A 115 0.64 1.48 2.09
C HIS A 115 1.04 2.51 1.04
N GLY A 116 0.38 3.67 1.08
CA GLY A 116 0.72 4.86 0.30
C GLY A 116 1.81 5.71 0.93
N GLY A 117 1.84 6.98 0.56
CA GLY A 117 2.81 7.97 1.04
C GLY A 117 3.77 8.45 -0.04
N ALA A 118 3.29 8.49 -1.28
CA ALA A 118 4.01 9.04 -2.44
C ALA A 118 5.37 8.36 -2.72
N PHE A 119 5.56 7.11 -2.30
CA PHE A 119 6.84 6.37 -2.29
C PHE A 119 7.94 7.00 -1.43
N LEU A 120 7.66 8.06 -0.71
CA LEU A 120 8.61 8.82 0.13
C LEU A 120 8.48 8.49 1.60
N SER A 121 7.28 8.17 2.04
CA SER A 121 6.92 7.94 3.44
C SER A 121 5.85 6.88 3.56
N GLY A 122 5.51 6.50 4.78
CA GLY A 122 4.46 5.54 5.07
C GLY A 122 4.91 4.45 6.03
N SER A 123 3.92 3.68 6.48
CA SER A 123 4.12 2.54 7.37
C SER A 123 3.02 1.52 7.14
N GLY A 124 3.35 0.24 7.26
CA GLY A 124 2.37 -0.85 7.25
C GLY A 124 1.59 -0.98 8.57
N TRP A 125 1.80 -0.10 9.54
CA TRP A 125 1.14 -0.16 10.85
C TRP A 125 0.74 1.22 11.43
N ASP A 126 0.38 2.19 10.55
CA ASP A 126 -0.31 3.40 10.96
C ASP A 126 -1.65 3.03 11.64
N LYS A 127 -2.23 3.92 12.46
CA LYS A 127 -3.47 3.68 13.23
C LYS A 127 -4.61 3.08 12.42
N ALA A 128 -4.73 3.47 11.15
CA ALA A 128 -5.79 2.95 10.28
C ALA A 128 -5.60 1.47 9.93
N PHE A 129 -4.39 0.92 10.05
CA PHE A 129 -4.04 -0.43 9.62
C PHE A 129 -3.82 -1.40 10.77
N ASP A 130 -3.69 -0.92 12.01
CA ASP A 130 -3.54 -1.76 13.19
C ASP A 130 -4.89 -2.33 13.63
N GLU A 131 -4.93 -3.63 13.87
CA GLU A 131 -6.13 -4.39 14.28
C GLU A 131 -7.31 -4.25 13.28
N PRO A 132 -7.12 -4.57 11.97
CA PRO A 132 -8.20 -4.51 10.99
C PRO A 132 -9.34 -5.47 11.34
N VAL A 133 -10.57 -5.14 10.94
CA VAL A 133 -11.77 -5.95 11.26
C VAL A 133 -11.88 -7.20 10.37
N TRP A 134 -11.13 -7.28 9.28
CA TRP A 134 -11.23 -8.37 8.28
C TRP A 134 -11.10 -9.78 8.87
N PRO A 135 -10.23 -10.07 9.88
CA PRO A 135 -10.16 -11.39 10.50
C PRO A 135 -11.46 -11.82 11.18
N GLN A 136 -12.24 -10.88 11.72
CA GLN A 136 -13.56 -11.16 12.27
C GLN A 136 -14.58 -11.58 11.20
N LYS A 137 -14.26 -11.36 9.93
CA LYS A 137 -15.04 -11.79 8.76
C LYS A 137 -14.44 -13.01 8.05
N GLY A 138 -13.46 -13.68 8.67
CA GLY A 138 -12.82 -14.88 8.14
C GLY A 138 -11.78 -14.63 7.06
N VAL A 139 -11.23 -13.42 6.96
CA VAL A 139 -10.19 -13.04 5.98
C VAL A 139 -8.89 -12.75 6.72
N ILE A 140 -7.78 -13.32 6.28
CA ILE A 140 -6.46 -13.00 6.85
C ILE A 140 -6.03 -11.63 6.34
N ALA A 141 -5.62 -10.75 7.26
CA ALA A 141 -5.07 -9.44 6.96
C ALA A 141 -3.54 -9.48 7.01
N VAL A 142 -2.90 -8.93 5.99
CA VAL A 142 -1.45 -8.75 5.93
C VAL A 142 -1.15 -7.29 5.59
N THR A 143 -0.24 -6.66 6.33
CA THR A 143 0.34 -5.36 5.98
C THR A 143 1.86 -5.48 5.90
N LEU A 144 2.52 -4.62 5.15
CA LEU A 144 3.96 -4.71 4.97
C LEU A 144 4.64 -3.34 4.89
N ASN A 145 5.92 -3.30 5.27
CA ASN A 145 6.83 -2.21 4.98
C ASN A 145 7.71 -2.59 3.77
N TYR A 146 8.07 -1.59 2.97
CA TYR A 146 8.98 -1.71 1.83
C TYR A 146 9.88 -0.48 1.79
N ARG A 147 11.04 -0.54 1.14
CA ARG A 147 11.98 0.59 1.05
C ARG A 147 11.36 1.76 0.31
N LEU A 148 11.60 2.96 0.82
CA LEU A 148 11.00 4.22 0.39
C LEU A 148 12.06 5.20 -0.10
N GLY A 149 11.61 6.23 -0.80
CA GLY A 149 12.42 7.36 -1.20
C GLY A 149 13.68 6.96 -1.94
N LEU A 150 14.77 7.58 -1.57
CA LEU A 150 16.08 7.29 -2.16
C LEU A 150 16.58 5.85 -1.89
N PHE A 151 16.12 5.19 -0.83
CA PHE A 151 16.50 3.82 -0.54
C PHE A 151 15.71 2.80 -1.37
N GLY A 152 14.48 3.16 -1.78
CA GLY A 152 13.59 2.30 -2.54
C GLY A 152 13.60 2.56 -4.05
N TYR A 153 14.01 3.76 -4.49
CA TYR A 153 13.80 4.18 -5.88
C TYR A 153 14.98 4.94 -6.49
N ALA A 154 16.18 4.88 -5.89
CA ALA A 154 17.36 5.46 -6.51
C ALA A 154 17.61 4.88 -7.90
N CYS A 155 17.87 5.75 -8.87
CA CYS A 155 18.08 5.38 -10.26
C CYS A 155 19.41 5.99 -10.77
N LEU A 156 20.53 5.32 -10.43
CA LEU A 156 21.87 5.74 -10.79
C LEU A 156 22.44 4.87 -11.90
N PRO A 157 23.16 5.44 -12.89
CA PRO A 157 23.77 4.67 -13.96
C PRO A 157 24.77 3.62 -13.45
N GLU A 158 25.48 3.90 -12.36
CA GLU A 158 26.42 2.95 -11.75
C GLU A 158 25.70 1.72 -11.18
N LEU A 159 24.49 1.89 -10.63
CA LEU A 159 23.67 0.77 -10.17
C LEU A 159 23.16 -0.08 -11.34
N ALA A 160 22.83 0.57 -12.46
CA ALA A 160 22.45 -0.14 -13.69
C ALA A 160 23.62 -0.96 -14.26
N VAL A 161 24.85 -0.44 -14.20
CA VAL A 161 26.06 -1.19 -14.60
C VAL A 161 26.31 -2.38 -13.69
N GLU A 162 26.07 -2.24 -12.38
CA GLU A 162 26.31 -3.31 -11.39
C GLU A 162 25.33 -4.46 -11.52
N ALA A 163 24.03 -4.18 -11.71
CA ALA A 163 22.95 -5.18 -11.65
C ALA A 163 22.25 -5.43 -13.00
N GLY A 164 22.64 -4.73 -14.06
CA GLY A 164 21.97 -4.77 -15.36
C GLY A 164 20.72 -3.88 -15.44
N HIS A 165 20.21 -3.41 -14.34
CA HIS A 165 19.08 -2.47 -14.22
C HIS A 165 19.17 -1.73 -12.87
N THR A 166 18.32 -0.71 -12.63
CA THR A 166 18.28 0.06 -11.39
C THR A 166 16.89 0.62 -11.12
N GLY A 167 16.71 1.13 -9.90
CA GLY A 167 15.41 1.60 -9.43
C GLY A 167 14.51 0.45 -8.96
N ASN A 168 13.27 0.79 -8.59
CA ASN A 168 12.24 -0.18 -8.20
C ASN A 168 12.58 -1.09 -7.02
N TYR A 169 13.62 -0.83 -6.21
CA TYR A 169 13.99 -1.67 -5.07
C TYR A 169 12.79 -1.86 -4.11
N GLY A 170 12.00 -0.80 -3.87
CA GLY A 170 10.78 -0.88 -3.07
C GLY A 170 9.68 -1.74 -3.73
N LEU A 171 9.58 -1.73 -5.07
CA LEU A 171 8.63 -2.57 -5.80
C LEU A 171 9.06 -4.05 -5.78
N TYR A 172 10.37 -4.32 -5.88
CA TYR A 172 10.91 -5.67 -5.70
C TYR A 172 10.75 -6.16 -4.26
N ASP A 173 10.84 -5.29 -3.24
CA ASP A 173 10.50 -5.63 -1.85
C ASP A 173 9.03 -6.09 -1.76
N GLN A 174 8.11 -5.38 -2.39
CA GLN A 174 6.68 -5.73 -2.42
C GLN A 174 6.45 -7.08 -3.12
N LEU A 175 7.10 -7.31 -4.25
CA LEU A 175 7.02 -8.59 -4.97
C LEU A 175 7.59 -9.74 -4.12
N CYS A 176 8.72 -9.53 -3.46
CA CYS A 176 9.32 -10.49 -2.53
C CYS A 176 8.40 -10.77 -1.33
N ALA A 177 7.73 -9.75 -0.79
CA ALA A 177 6.75 -9.93 0.27
C ALA A 177 5.55 -10.77 -0.18
N LEU A 178 5.04 -10.54 -1.41
CA LEU A 178 3.96 -11.36 -1.98
C LEU A 178 4.39 -12.81 -2.17
N GLN A 179 5.61 -13.04 -2.64
CA GLN A 179 6.15 -14.39 -2.76
C GLN A 179 6.28 -15.06 -1.38
N TRP A 180 6.79 -14.33 -0.38
CA TRP A 180 6.87 -14.84 0.99
C TRP A 180 5.48 -15.18 1.56
N VAL A 181 4.50 -14.32 1.34
CA VAL A 181 3.10 -14.57 1.77
C VAL A 181 2.57 -15.83 1.09
N HIS A 182 2.70 -15.93 -0.22
CA HIS A 182 2.26 -17.12 -0.98
C HIS A 182 2.88 -18.41 -0.41
N ASP A 183 4.18 -18.41 -0.13
CA ASP A 183 4.91 -19.61 0.33
C ASP A 183 4.58 -19.99 1.78
N ASN A 184 4.12 -19.04 2.62
CA ASN A 184 3.98 -19.24 4.06
C ASN A 184 2.56 -19.13 4.59
N ILE A 185 1.62 -18.47 3.89
CA ILE A 185 0.32 -18.08 4.45
C ILE A 185 -0.58 -19.26 4.81
N ALA A 186 -0.36 -20.42 4.17
CA ALA A 186 -1.07 -21.66 4.50
C ALA A 186 -0.84 -22.10 5.96
N ALA A 187 0.32 -21.80 6.53
CA ALA A 187 0.63 -22.09 7.94
C ALA A 187 -0.24 -21.26 8.90
N PHE A 188 -0.67 -20.08 8.47
CA PHE A 188 -1.58 -19.19 9.20
C PHE A 188 -3.06 -19.48 8.90
N GLY A 189 -3.35 -20.50 8.12
CA GLY A 189 -4.70 -20.90 7.71
C GLY A 189 -5.21 -20.18 6.46
N GLY A 190 -4.36 -19.45 5.74
CA GLY A 190 -4.71 -18.75 4.50
C GLY A 190 -4.65 -19.64 3.27
N ASP A 191 -5.31 -19.20 2.20
CA ASP A 191 -5.24 -19.81 0.88
C ASP A 191 -4.23 -19.06 0.02
N PRO A 192 -3.06 -19.68 -0.33
CA PRO A 192 -2.06 -19.03 -1.17
C PRO A 192 -2.57 -18.73 -2.59
N ASP A 193 -3.57 -19.47 -3.08
CA ASP A 193 -4.17 -19.24 -4.40
C ASP A 193 -5.26 -18.15 -4.36
N ASN A 194 -5.57 -17.59 -3.17
CA ASN A 194 -6.63 -16.61 -2.99
C ASN A 194 -6.14 -15.32 -2.29
N ILE A 195 -5.07 -14.75 -2.81
CA ILE A 195 -4.47 -13.51 -2.32
C ILE A 195 -5.05 -12.32 -3.10
N THR A 196 -5.67 -11.38 -2.38
CA THR A 196 -6.08 -10.07 -2.88
C THR A 196 -5.03 -9.05 -2.46
N VAL A 197 -4.44 -8.33 -3.41
CA VAL A 197 -3.53 -7.24 -3.10
C VAL A 197 -4.30 -5.92 -3.11
N MET A 198 -4.22 -5.18 -2.03
CA MET A 198 -4.89 -3.89 -1.84
C MET A 198 -3.85 -2.79 -1.64
N GLY A 199 -4.09 -1.62 -2.21
CA GLY A 199 -3.24 -0.45 -1.97
C GLY A 199 -4.01 0.85 -2.07
N GLN A 200 -3.47 1.90 -1.47
CA GLN A 200 -4.02 3.25 -1.54
C GLN A 200 -2.93 4.22 -2.00
N SER A 201 -3.26 5.23 -2.82
CA SER A 201 -2.30 6.24 -3.30
C SER A 201 -1.11 5.59 -4.02
N ALA A 202 0.12 5.88 -3.64
CA ALA A 202 1.32 5.20 -4.14
C ALA A 202 1.26 3.67 -3.98
N GLY A 203 0.59 3.17 -2.93
CA GLY A 203 0.33 1.74 -2.76
C GLY A 203 -0.62 1.18 -3.82
N ALA A 204 -1.68 1.91 -4.20
CA ALA A 204 -2.57 1.52 -5.30
C ALA A 204 -1.82 1.48 -6.63
N HIS A 205 -0.91 2.43 -6.83
CA HIS A 205 -0.06 2.43 -8.00
C HIS A 205 0.92 1.25 -8.00
N SER A 206 1.51 0.92 -6.84
CA SER A 206 2.28 -0.32 -6.70
C SER A 206 1.46 -1.55 -7.09
N VAL A 207 0.20 -1.64 -6.63
CA VAL A 207 -0.71 -2.73 -7.01
C VAL A 207 -0.92 -2.79 -8.52
N GLN A 208 -1.17 -1.65 -9.17
CA GLN A 208 -1.31 -1.59 -10.64
C GLN A 208 -0.03 -2.08 -11.34
N MET A 209 1.15 -1.65 -10.89
CA MET A 209 2.42 -2.09 -11.45
C MET A 209 2.66 -3.59 -11.24
N LEU A 210 2.41 -4.09 -10.04
CA LEU A 210 2.51 -5.53 -9.76
C LEU A 210 1.54 -6.35 -10.62
N CYS A 211 0.34 -5.82 -10.89
CA CYS A 211 -0.59 -6.44 -11.83
C CYS A 211 -0.15 -6.30 -13.31
N SER A 212 0.84 -5.47 -13.62
CA SER A 212 1.35 -5.25 -14.97
C SER A 212 2.64 -6.03 -15.26
N THR A 213 3.07 -6.91 -14.36
CA THR A 213 4.22 -7.79 -14.56
C THR A 213 3.86 -9.26 -14.49
N ARG A 214 4.49 -10.09 -15.33
CA ARG A 214 4.35 -11.55 -15.26
C ARG A 214 4.99 -12.15 -14.01
N ALA A 215 5.92 -11.43 -13.36
CA ALA A 215 6.55 -11.89 -12.13
C ALA A 215 5.56 -12.06 -10.97
N ALA A 216 4.43 -11.34 -11.01
CA ALA A 216 3.36 -11.48 -10.02
C ALA A 216 2.24 -12.47 -10.43
N GLN A 217 2.36 -13.11 -11.60
CA GLN A 217 1.39 -14.08 -12.06
C GLN A 217 1.37 -15.31 -11.15
N GLY A 218 0.21 -15.70 -10.66
CA GLY A 218 0.03 -16.75 -9.66
C GLY A 218 0.13 -16.26 -8.21
N LEU A 219 0.69 -15.07 -7.95
CA LEU A 219 0.76 -14.49 -6.61
C LEU A 219 -0.45 -13.60 -6.28
N ILE A 220 -1.13 -13.08 -7.29
CA ILE A 220 -2.26 -12.15 -7.13
C ILE A 220 -3.49 -12.74 -7.80
N ALA A 221 -4.51 -13.05 -7.00
CA ALA A 221 -5.79 -13.54 -7.48
C ALA A 221 -6.79 -12.40 -7.74
N LYS A 222 -6.69 -11.29 -7.02
CA LYS A 222 -7.56 -10.09 -7.12
C LYS A 222 -6.81 -8.84 -6.69
N ALA A 223 -7.29 -7.67 -7.13
CA ALA A 223 -6.64 -6.41 -6.79
C ALA A 223 -7.64 -5.33 -6.38
N VAL A 224 -7.25 -4.52 -5.39
CA VAL A 224 -8.02 -3.37 -4.88
C VAL A 224 -7.15 -2.12 -4.92
N MET A 225 -7.59 -1.08 -5.63
CA MET A 225 -6.80 0.12 -5.88
C MET A 225 -7.60 1.37 -5.49
N SER A 226 -7.21 2.00 -4.37
CA SER A 226 -7.83 3.23 -3.88
C SER A 226 -6.98 4.45 -4.21
N SER A 227 -7.57 5.43 -4.89
CA SER A 227 -7.00 6.79 -5.04
C SER A 227 -5.56 6.84 -5.57
N GLY A 228 -5.22 6.03 -6.58
CA GLY A 228 -3.83 6.01 -7.06
C GLY A 228 -3.57 5.22 -8.32
N ALA A 229 -4.58 4.61 -8.91
CA ALA A 229 -4.45 3.78 -10.10
C ALA A 229 -5.55 4.10 -11.12
N GLY A 230 -5.34 3.69 -12.36
CA GLY A 230 -6.25 3.92 -13.46
C GLY A 230 -5.50 4.22 -14.76
N ASP A 231 -6.25 4.54 -15.83
CA ASP A 231 -5.69 4.76 -17.17
C ASP A 231 -4.71 5.95 -17.24
N ASP A 232 -5.04 7.03 -16.52
CA ASP A 232 -4.28 8.29 -16.50
C ASP A 232 -3.83 8.61 -15.06
N SER A 233 -3.25 7.62 -14.36
CA SER A 233 -2.82 7.79 -12.98
C SER A 233 -1.92 9.01 -12.80
N VAL A 234 -2.32 9.91 -11.93
CA VAL A 234 -1.72 11.25 -11.73
C VAL A 234 -0.35 11.22 -11.18
N LEU A 235 -0.12 10.32 -10.23
CA LEU A 235 1.17 10.26 -9.56
C LEU A 235 2.27 9.92 -10.55
N PHE A 236 1.89 9.53 -11.78
CA PHE A 236 2.80 8.95 -12.75
C PHE A 236 2.50 9.32 -14.21
N ALA A 237 1.73 10.37 -14.46
CA ALA A 237 1.70 11.02 -15.79
C ALA A 237 3.08 11.60 -16.14
N GLY A 238 4.12 10.87 -15.81
CA GLY A 238 5.51 11.23 -15.90
C GLY A 238 6.27 10.30 -16.80
N ASP A 239 7.43 10.72 -17.11
CA ASP A 239 8.43 9.96 -17.81
C ASP A 239 8.90 8.78 -16.94
N TRP A 240 8.60 7.57 -17.38
CA TRP A 240 8.97 6.32 -16.69
C TRP A 240 10.32 5.76 -17.16
N VAL A 241 10.92 6.38 -18.15
CA VAL A 241 12.17 5.92 -18.73
C VAL A 241 13.28 6.07 -17.71
N MET A 242 13.92 4.96 -17.39
CA MET A 242 14.96 4.86 -16.36
C MET A 242 16.12 5.84 -16.62
N GLU A 243 16.59 5.91 -17.86
CA GLU A 243 17.72 6.74 -18.26
C GLU A 243 17.44 8.25 -18.13
N HIS A 244 16.16 8.64 -18.24
CA HIS A 244 15.76 10.03 -18.05
C HIS A 244 15.86 10.50 -16.59
N LYS A 245 15.94 9.56 -15.64
CA LYS A 245 16.14 9.85 -14.21
C LYS A 245 17.62 10.05 -13.84
N TYR A 246 18.54 9.54 -14.64
CA TYR A 246 19.98 9.57 -14.34
C TYR A 246 20.53 10.97 -14.04
N PRO A 247 20.20 12.05 -14.78
CA PRO A 247 20.70 13.39 -14.46
C PRO A 247 20.34 13.86 -13.06
N PHE A 248 19.09 13.61 -12.63
CA PHE A 248 18.62 13.96 -11.28
C PHE A 248 19.43 13.22 -10.21
N TRP A 249 19.56 11.90 -10.35
CA TRP A 249 20.24 11.06 -9.38
C TRP A 249 21.76 11.26 -9.35
N THR A 250 22.38 11.59 -10.51
CA THR A 250 23.80 11.96 -10.60
C THR A 250 24.05 13.26 -9.85
N ALA A 251 23.22 14.28 -10.06
CA ALA A 251 23.33 15.56 -9.33
C ALA A 251 23.12 15.37 -7.82
N TRP A 252 22.18 14.49 -7.41
CA TRP A 252 22.02 14.14 -6.01
C TRP A 252 23.27 13.46 -5.42
N LYS A 253 23.86 12.49 -6.14
CA LYS A 253 25.11 11.83 -5.71
C LYS A 253 26.24 12.85 -5.53
N GLU A 254 26.42 13.76 -6.50
CA GLU A 254 27.42 14.84 -6.41
C GLU A 254 27.20 15.73 -5.17
N ALA A 255 25.95 16.06 -4.85
CA ALA A 255 25.60 16.85 -3.68
C ALA A 255 25.93 16.16 -2.34
N THR A 256 26.09 14.83 -2.34
CA THR A 256 26.56 14.06 -1.17
C THR A 256 28.08 14.17 -0.95
N GLY A 257 28.84 14.58 -1.97
CA GLY A 257 30.30 14.56 -1.99
C GLY A 257 30.92 13.19 -2.32
N ALA A 258 30.11 12.16 -2.55
CA ALA A 258 30.58 10.83 -2.95
C ALA A 258 30.90 10.78 -4.45
N SER A 259 32.10 10.32 -4.79
CA SER A 259 32.52 10.15 -6.19
C SER A 259 32.33 8.72 -6.71
N THR A 260 32.20 7.76 -5.83
CA THR A 260 31.98 6.34 -6.17
C THR A 260 30.76 5.77 -5.47
N LEU A 261 30.19 4.68 -6.02
CA LEU A 261 29.08 3.97 -5.42
C LEU A 261 29.45 3.40 -4.03
N ALA A 262 30.69 2.92 -3.86
CA ALA A 262 31.19 2.43 -2.58
C ALA A 262 31.21 3.54 -1.50
N GLN A 263 31.66 4.74 -1.86
CA GLN A 263 31.62 5.90 -0.96
C GLN A 263 30.17 6.29 -0.63
N LEU A 264 29.27 6.28 -1.62
CA LEU A 264 27.87 6.61 -1.43
C LEU A 264 27.18 5.59 -0.50
N ARG A 265 27.47 4.29 -0.66
CA ARG A 265 26.99 3.22 0.24
C ARG A 265 27.52 3.35 1.67
N ALA A 266 28.71 3.90 1.86
CA ALA A 266 29.32 4.09 3.18
C ALA A 266 28.76 5.29 3.96
N LEU A 267 28.02 6.20 3.32
CA LEU A 267 27.43 7.36 4.01
C LEU A 267 26.32 6.94 4.97
N PRO A 268 26.20 7.60 6.14
CA PRO A 268 25.07 7.37 7.02
C PRO A 268 23.75 7.80 6.35
N PRO A 269 22.62 7.14 6.64
CA PRO A 269 21.32 7.44 6.03
C PRO A 269 20.93 8.92 6.10
N GLN A 270 21.22 9.57 7.22
CA GLN A 270 20.89 10.98 7.46
C GLN A 270 21.64 11.94 6.53
N ALA A 271 22.88 11.59 6.13
CA ALA A 271 23.64 12.38 5.16
C ALA A 271 22.99 12.30 3.75
N LEU A 272 22.51 11.11 3.38
CA LEU A 272 21.82 10.89 2.12
C LEU A 272 20.47 11.62 2.07
N LEU A 273 19.68 11.52 3.15
CA LEU A 273 18.42 12.26 3.30
C LEU A 273 18.66 13.77 3.31
N GLY A 274 19.68 14.25 4.01
CA GLY A 274 20.03 15.67 4.03
C GLY A 274 20.43 16.21 2.65
N ALA A 275 21.12 15.42 1.82
CA ALA A 275 21.42 15.79 0.44
C ALA A 275 20.13 15.87 -0.42
N MET A 276 19.20 14.92 -0.20
CA MET A 276 17.90 14.94 -0.87
C MET A 276 17.05 16.13 -0.45
N GLY A 277 17.04 16.46 0.85
CA GLY A 277 16.36 17.66 1.36
C GLY A 277 16.86 18.96 0.71
N LYS A 278 18.16 19.07 0.42
CA LYS A 278 18.70 20.19 -0.34
C LYS A 278 18.18 20.25 -1.78
N GLN A 279 18.02 19.10 -2.43
CA GLN A 279 17.39 19.04 -3.76
C GLN A 279 15.91 19.45 -3.72
N PHE A 280 15.16 19.03 -2.71
CA PHE A 280 13.79 19.50 -2.49
C PHE A 280 13.74 21.03 -2.39
N ALA A 281 14.64 21.63 -1.62
CA ALA A 281 14.70 23.06 -1.43
C ALA A 281 15.07 23.83 -2.72
N THR A 282 15.92 23.26 -3.58
CA THR A 282 16.44 23.93 -4.78
C THR A 282 15.63 23.67 -6.04
N GLN A 283 15.10 22.47 -6.23
CA GLN A 283 14.40 22.02 -7.44
C GLN A 283 12.88 21.98 -7.30
N GLY A 284 12.39 22.05 -6.06
CA GLY A 284 10.97 22.02 -5.71
C GLY A 284 10.38 20.61 -5.70
N PHE A 285 9.25 20.51 -5.00
CA PHE A 285 8.55 19.25 -4.74
C PHE A 285 8.19 18.47 -6.03
N GLY A 286 7.67 19.17 -7.05
CA GLY A 286 7.25 18.52 -8.31
C GLY A 286 8.39 17.81 -9.04
N THR A 287 9.58 18.44 -9.12
CA THR A 287 10.75 17.82 -9.76
C THR A 287 11.22 16.59 -9.00
N VAL A 288 11.29 16.68 -7.67
CA VAL A 288 11.72 15.54 -6.85
C VAL A 288 10.73 14.39 -6.96
N MET A 289 9.42 14.68 -6.88
CA MET A 289 8.37 13.68 -7.04
C MET A 289 8.42 12.99 -8.40
N ALA A 290 8.70 13.73 -9.48
CA ALA A 290 8.84 13.16 -10.82
C ALA A 290 10.03 12.20 -10.97
N ASN A 291 11.00 12.24 -10.05
CA ASN A 291 12.23 11.44 -10.11
C ASN A 291 12.34 10.37 -9.00
N MET A 292 11.47 10.43 -7.98
CA MET A 292 11.51 9.55 -6.81
C MET A 292 10.32 8.58 -6.80
N GLY A 293 10.18 7.79 -7.82
CA GLY A 293 9.14 6.77 -7.92
C GLY A 293 9.59 5.62 -8.79
N PRO A 294 8.72 4.65 -9.03
CA PRO A 294 9.00 3.54 -9.92
C PRO A 294 9.42 4.00 -11.32
N VAL A 295 10.22 3.19 -11.99
CA VAL A 295 10.63 3.37 -13.38
C VAL A 295 10.23 2.16 -14.21
N TRP A 296 10.16 2.34 -15.53
CA TRP A 296 9.95 1.23 -16.44
C TRP A 296 11.24 0.42 -16.58
N ASP A 297 11.31 -0.63 -15.79
CA ASP A 297 12.43 -1.56 -15.74
C ASP A 297 12.09 -2.78 -16.61
N THR A 298 12.82 -2.99 -17.69
CA THR A 298 12.56 -4.09 -18.62
C THR A 298 12.80 -5.48 -18.02
N ALA A 299 13.53 -5.58 -16.90
CA ALA A 299 13.70 -6.83 -16.18
C ALA A 299 12.39 -7.20 -15.43
N LEU A 300 11.71 -6.22 -14.87
CA LEU A 300 10.43 -6.42 -14.19
C LEU A 300 9.24 -6.36 -15.14
N PHE A 301 9.29 -5.49 -16.16
CA PHE A 301 8.21 -5.24 -17.13
C PHE A 301 8.66 -5.56 -18.57
N PRO A 302 8.93 -6.85 -18.90
CA PRO A 302 9.41 -7.21 -20.21
C PRO A 302 8.36 -7.10 -21.33
N ASN A 303 7.08 -6.99 -20.97
CA ASN A 303 5.96 -6.96 -21.91
C ASN A 303 5.14 -5.69 -21.73
N GLU A 304 5.27 -4.76 -22.65
CA GLU A 304 4.43 -3.57 -22.68
C GLU A 304 2.93 -3.95 -22.83
N GLY A 305 2.07 -3.27 -22.07
CA GLY A 305 0.60 -3.48 -22.10
C GLY A 305 0.11 -4.77 -21.44
N PHE A 306 0.96 -5.55 -20.76
CA PHE A 306 0.51 -6.69 -20.00
C PHE A 306 -0.25 -6.26 -18.75
N THR A 307 -1.38 -6.92 -18.47
CA THR A 307 -2.14 -6.77 -17.22
C THR A 307 -2.69 -8.14 -16.82
N LEU A 308 -2.61 -8.49 -15.55
CA LEU A 308 -3.17 -9.73 -15.02
C LEU A 308 -4.69 -9.78 -15.29
N PRO A 309 -5.23 -10.86 -15.88
CA PRO A 309 -6.65 -11.01 -16.20
C PRO A 309 -7.47 -11.45 -14.96
N ILE A 310 -7.45 -10.64 -13.91
CA ILE A 310 -8.07 -10.89 -12.60
C ILE A 310 -9.17 -9.88 -12.32
N PRO A 311 -10.07 -10.12 -11.34
CA PRO A 311 -11.03 -9.12 -10.87
C PRO A 311 -10.35 -7.93 -10.18
N TYR A 312 -10.88 -6.72 -10.42
CA TYR A 312 -10.43 -5.47 -9.81
C TYR A 312 -11.55 -4.76 -9.08
N LEU A 313 -11.23 -4.20 -7.92
CA LEU A 313 -11.95 -3.09 -7.31
C LEU A 313 -11.08 -1.84 -7.45
N ALA A 314 -11.60 -0.75 -8.01
CA ALA A 314 -10.85 0.50 -8.09
C ALA A 314 -11.76 1.71 -7.82
N GLY A 315 -11.21 2.74 -7.20
CA GLY A 315 -11.99 3.94 -6.90
C GLY A 315 -11.16 5.08 -6.34
N GLY A 316 -11.85 6.13 -5.94
CA GLY A 316 -11.27 7.31 -5.33
C GLY A 316 -12.27 8.07 -4.49
N ASN A 317 -11.87 9.21 -3.98
CA ASN A 317 -12.62 10.06 -3.08
C ASN A 317 -13.14 11.31 -3.80
N THR A 318 -14.23 11.94 -3.32
CA THR A 318 -14.77 13.14 -3.97
C THR A 318 -13.87 14.36 -3.87
N GLN A 319 -13.04 14.47 -2.83
CA GLN A 319 -12.02 15.50 -2.67
C GLN A 319 -10.60 14.90 -2.78
N ASP A 320 -10.38 14.10 -3.81
CA ASP A 320 -9.11 13.43 -4.04
C ASP A 320 -8.04 14.37 -4.64
N MET A 321 -6.84 13.83 -4.88
CA MET A 321 -5.70 14.55 -5.45
C MET A 321 -5.99 15.12 -6.84
N LYS A 322 -6.81 14.46 -7.64
CA LYS A 322 -7.41 14.94 -8.89
C LYS A 322 -8.90 14.63 -8.93
N PRO A 323 -9.67 15.52 -9.58
CA PRO A 323 -11.06 15.27 -9.85
C PRO A 323 -11.34 13.99 -10.65
N GLU A 324 -10.42 13.59 -11.52
CA GLU A 324 -10.58 12.49 -12.47
C GLU A 324 -10.27 11.11 -11.91
N MET A 325 -9.73 10.99 -10.67
CA MET A 325 -9.27 9.70 -10.13
C MET A 325 -10.35 8.61 -10.11
N THR A 326 -11.58 8.97 -9.75
CA THR A 326 -12.70 8.03 -9.80
C THR A 326 -13.05 7.65 -11.25
N ALA A 327 -12.95 8.60 -12.19
CA ALA A 327 -13.21 8.33 -13.61
C ALA A 327 -12.13 7.43 -14.21
N ASP A 328 -10.86 7.63 -13.82
CA ASP A 328 -9.73 6.80 -14.25
C ASP A 328 -9.89 5.37 -13.72
N ALA A 329 -10.29 5.22 -12.47
CA ALA A 329 -10.60 3.92 -11.87
C ALA A 329 -11.77 3.21 -12.56
N LEU A 330 -12.85 3.94 -12.90
CA LEU A 330 -13.98 3.39 -13.64
C LEU A 330 -13.54 2.90 -15.03
N ARG A 331 -12.80 3.72 -15.80
CA ARG A 331 -12.28 3.33 -17.11
C ARG A 331 -11.35 2.11 -17.03
N TRP A 332 -10.50 2.04 -16.02
CA TRP A 332 -9.67 0.86 -15.77
C TRP A 332 -10.53 -0.39 -15.59
N CYS A 333 -11.52 -0.35 -14.70
CA CYS A 333 -12.41 -1.49 -14.44
C CYS A 333 -13.23 -1.89 -15.68
N GLN A 334 -13.64 -0.94 -16.51
CA GLN A 334 -14.39 -1.21 -17.75
C GLN A 334 -13.57 -1.99 -18.79
N LYS A 335 -12.27 -1.78 -18.84
CA LYS A 335 -11.36 -2.43 -19.80
C LYS A 335 -10.96 -3.85 -19.40
N GLN A 336 -11.12 -4.24 -18.14
CA GLN A 336 -10.68 -5.54 -17.66
C GLN A 336 -11.50 -6.70 -18.25
N SER A 337 -10.86 -7.84 -18.50
CA SER A 337 -11.55 -9.04 -18.97
C SER A 337 -12.43 -9.71 -17.91
N ALA A 338 -12.00 -9.66 -16.65
CA ALA A 338 -12.74 -10.15 -15.49
C ALA A 338 -13.73 -9.11 -14.97
N ASP A 339 -14.79 -9.56 -14.30
CA ASP A 339 -15.75 -8.67 -13.64
C ASP A 339 -15.05 -7.77 -12.63
N SER A 340 -15.16 -6.48 -12.85
CA SER A 340 -14.48 -5.46 -12.07
C SER A 340 -15.45 -4.34 -11.69
N TYR A 341 -15.19 -3.70 -10.57
CA TYR A 341 -16.14 -2.81 -9.93
C TYR A 341 -15.47 -1.49 -9.57
N ALA A 342 -16.20 -0.39 -9.66
CA ALA A 342 -15.67 0.93 -9.36
C ALA A 342 -16.47 1.62 -8.25
N TRP A 343 -15.79 2.40 -7.40
CA TRP A 343 -16.43 3.18 -6.34
C TRP A 343 -16.03 4.65 -6.34
N CYS A 344 -16.84 5.46 -5.66
CA CYS A 344 -16.54 6.81 -5.26
C CYS A 344 -16.86 7.00 -3.79
N PHE A 345 -15.86 7.21 -2.95
CA PHE A 345 -16.07 7.53 -1.54
C PHE A 345 -16.43 9.00 -1.40
N ALA A 346 -17.59 9.29 -0.83
CA ALA A 346 -18.17 10.62 -0.79
C ALA A 346 -18.55 11.08 0.62
N ARG A 347 -18.33 10.24 1.62
CA ARG A 347 -18.62 10.59 3.02
C ARG A 347 -17.66 11.67 3.51
N GLN A 348 -18.19 12.84 3.83
CA GLN A 348 -17.46 13.85 4.60
C GLN A 348 -17.20 13.30 6.00
N LEU A 349 -15.94 13.16 6.39
CA LEU A 349 -15.61 12.66 7.72
C LEU A 349 -16.03 13.67 8.81
N PRO A 350 -16.55 13.19 9.95
CA PRO A 350 -16.89 14.08 11.06
C PRO A 350 -15.62 14.61 11.75
N GLY A 351 -15.73 15.78 12.39
CA GLY A 351 -14.64 16.40 13.15
C GLY A 351 -14.01 17.61 12.48
N ASP A 352 -14.14 17.75 11.16
CA ASP A 352 -13.73 18.91 10.38
C ASP A 352 -14.60 19.06 9.11
N ASP A 353 -14.28 20.05 8.26
CA ASP A 353 -14.99 20.36 7.03
C ASP A 353 -14.22 19.96 5.75
N LYS A 354 -13.20 19.11 5.87
CA LYS A 354 -12.29 18.75 4.77
C LYS A 354 -12.90 17.76 3.76
N GLY A 355 -14.10 17.26 4.01
CA GLY A 355 -14.84 16.38 3.11
C GLY A 355 -14.27 14.96 3.09
N ALA A 356 -14.39 14.31 1.93
CA ALA A 356 -13.82 13.00 1.64
C ALA A 356 -12.43 13.19 0.99
N TRP A 357 -11.48 13.61 1.78
CA TRP A 357 -10.10 13.92 1.37
C TRP A 357 -9.32 12.65 0.96
N HIS A 358 -8.19 12.82 0.31
CA HIS A 358 -7.30 11.72 -0.09
C HIS A 358 -6.91 10.84 1.10
N SER A 359 -7.21 9.55 1.06
CA SER A 359 -7.03 8.54 2.13
C SER A 359 -8.14 8.50 3.22
N ALA A 360 -9.19 9.33 3.13
CA ALA A 360 -10.28 9.35 4.11
C ALA A 360 -11.04 8.02 4.22
N ASP A 361 -11.10 7.27 3.12
CA ASP A 361 -11.76 5.97 3.00
C ASP A 361 -11.05 4.83 3.74
N LEU A 362 -9.78 5.00 4.12
CA LEU A 362 -9.00 3.95 4.79
C LEU A 362 -9.61 3.53 6.12
N TRP A 363 -10.08 4.45 6.95
CA TRP A 363 -10.75 4.16 8.21
C TRP A 363 -11.93 3.20 8.03
N TYR A 364 -12.68 3.37 6.93
CA TYR A 364 -13.87 2.59 6.62
C TYR A 364 -13.53 1.23 6.03
N TRP A 365 -12.55 1.15 5.10
CA TRP A 365 -12.12 -0.11 4.51
C TRP A 365 -11.50 -1.07 5.52
N PHE A 366 -10.74 -0.54 6.49
CA PHE A 366 -10.13 -1.36 7.55
C PHE A 366 -11.10 -1.63 8.71
N GLY A 367 -12.17 -0.86 8.84
CA GLY A 367 -13.11 -0.95 9.96
C GLY A 367 -12.56 -0.43 11.28
N THR A 368 -11.49 0.36 11.24
CA THR A 368 -10.71 0.82 12.40
C THR A 368 -11.13 2.21 12.89
N LEU A 369 -12.41 2.57 12.73
CA LEU A 369 -12.94 3.89 13.12
C LEU A 369 -12.64 4.24 14.59
N THR A 370 -12.53 3.24 15.47
CA THR A 370 -12.23 3.43 16.90
C THR A 370 -10.80 3.85 17.20
N ASN A 371 -9.88 3.68 16.24
CA ASN A 371 -8.48 4.09 16.39
C ASN A 371 -8.28 5.57 16.04
N SER A 372 -9.30 6.20 15.46
CA SER A 372 -9.28 7.62 15.06
C SER A 372 -9.72 8.53 16.19
N TRP A 373 -9.25 9.78 16.15
CA TRP A 373 -9.74 10.87 17.03
C TRP A 373 -11.13 11.39 16.64
N ARG A 374 -11.62 11.04 15.44
CA ARG A 374 -12.84 11.57 14.85
C ARG A 374 -14.10 11.04 15.56
N PRO A 375 -15.13 11.89 15.77
CA PRO A 375 -16.37 11.49 16.45
C PRO A 375 -17.32 10.76 15.47
N PHE A 376 -16.92 9.59 15.00
CA PHE A 376 -17.74 8.76 14.12
C PHE A 376 -19.07 8.37 14.77
N ASN A 377 -20.16 8.48 14.00
CA ASN A 377 -21.51 8.18 14.42
C ASN A 377 -22.00 6.81 13.92
N ASP A 378 -23.26 6.47 14.17
CA ASP A 378 -23.84 5.19 13.75
C ASP A 378 -23.92 5.04 12.23
N GLY A 379 -24.14 6.13 11.50
CA GLY A 379 -24.10 6.14 10.03
C GLY A 379 -22.70 5.77 9.51
N ASP A 380 -21.64 6.31 10.13
CA ASP A 380 -20.26 5.99 9.78
C ASP A 380 -19.94 4.52 10.08
N ARG A 381 -20.39 4.01 11.23
CA ARG A 381 -20.22 2.59 11.58
C ARG A 381 -20.97 1.66 10.62
N ALA A 382 -22.19 2.02 10.22
CA ALA A 382 -22.96 1.25 9.25
C ALA A 382 -22.28 1.27 7.84
N LEU A 383 -21.80 2.43 7.39
CA LEU A 383 -21.07 2.55 6.13
C LEU A 383 -19.78 1.72 6.16
N SER A 384 -18.99 1.84 7.22
CA SER A 384 -17.76 1.04 7.38
C SER A 384 -18.07 -0.46 7.39
N GLY A 385 -19.11 -0.88 8.10
CA GLY A 385 -19.57 -2.28 8.10
C GLY A 385 -19.95 -2.80 6.71
N ALA A 386 -20.61 -1.97 5.90
CA ALA A 386 -20.93 -2.30 4.51
C ALA A 386 -19.66 -2.38 3.66
N MET A 387 -18.73 -1.41 3.77
CA MET A 387 -17.48 -1.39 3.01
C MET A 387 -16.59 -2.60 3.35
N VAL A 388 -16.44 -2.92 4.62
CA VAL A 388 -15.73 -4.14 5.06
C VAL A 388 -16.39 -5.40 4.47
N SER A 389 -17.72 -5.46 4.44
CA SER A 389 -18.44 -6.63 3.90
C SER A 389 -18.24 -6.75 2.39
N TYR A 390 -18.33 -5.66 1.63
CA TYR A 390 -18.00 -5.65 0.19
C TYR A 390 -16.57 -6.14 -0.07
N LEU A 391 -15.60 -5.61 0.68
CA LEU A 391 -14.20 -5.97 0.52
C LEU A 391 -13.94 -7.45 0.83
N THR A 392 -14.49 -7.96 1.93
CA THR A 392 -14.29 -9.36 2.32
C THR A 392 -15.01 -10.35 1.41
N HIS A 393 -16.20 -10.03 0.89
CA HIS A 393 -16.86 -10.81 -0.16
C HIS A 393 -16.03 -10.83 -1.45
N PHE A 394 -15.52 -9.67 -1.86
CA PHE A 394 -14.65 -9.59 -3.04
C PHE A 394 -13.37 -10.41 -2.84
N ALA A 395 -12.73 -10.31 -1.68
CA ALA A 395 -11.55 -11.12 -1.36
C ALA A 395 -11.85 -12.62 -1.40
N ALA A 396 -13.03 -13.03 -0.95
CA ALA A 396 -13.43 -14.43 -0.99
C ALA A 396 -13.69 -14.95 -2.43
N SER A 397 -14.38 -14.19 -3.26
CA SER A 397 -14.95 -14.71 -4.51
C SER A 397 -14.69 -13.90 -5.78
N GLY A 398 -14.16 -12.67 -5.68
CA GLY A 398 -14.08 -11.69 -6.77
C GLY A 398 -15.39 -10.92 -7.01
N ASN A 399 -16.45 -11.22 -6.24
CA ASN A 399 -17.72 -10.51 -6.28
C ASN A 399 -17.97 -9.82 -4.94
N PRO A 400 -18.12 -8.48 -4.88
CA PRO A 400 -18.33 -7.77 -3.62
C PRO A 400 -19.73 -7.94 -3.04
N ASN A 401 -20.70 -8.40 -3.82
CA ASN A 401 -22.10 -8.48 -3.43
C ASN A 401 -22.37 -9.56 -2.38
N GLY A 402 -23.33 -9.30 -1.50
CA GLY A 402 -23.73 -10.21 -0.45
C GLY A 402 -25.07 -9.83 0.18
N ALA A 403 -25.61 -10.71 1.01
CA ALA A 403 -26.89 -10.49 1.66
C ALA A 403 -26.89 -9.21 2.52
N GLY A 404 -27.94 -8.41 2.38
CA GLY A 404 -28.09 -7.18 3.15
C GLY A 404 -27.33 -5.97 2.64
N LEU A 405 -26.56 -6.11 1.54
CA LEU A 405 -25.87 -5.01 0.89
C LEU A 405 -26.63 -4.53 -0.34
N PRO A 406 -26.65 -3.22 -0.64
CA PRO A 406 -27.05 -2.71 -1.95
C PRO A 406 -26.23 -3.39 -3.08
N VAL A 407 -26.89 -3.68 -4.21
CA VAL A 407 -26.22 -4.34 -5.32
C VAL A 407 -25.16 -3.40 -5.92
N TRP A 408 -23.94 -3.90 -6.03
CA TRP A 408 -22.84 -3.26 -6.74
C TRP A 408 -22.71 -3.89 -8.12
N GLU A 409 -23.08 -3.15 -9.16
CA GLU A 409 -23.00 -3.62 -10.53
C GLU A 409 -21.57 -3.53 -11.06
N THR A 410 -21.21 -4.41 -12.00
CA THR A 410 -19.90 -4.34 -12.65
C THR A 410 -19.75 -3.05 -13.46
N ALA A 411 -18.55 -2.49 -13.46
CA ALA A 411 -18.23 -1.25 -14.16
C ALA A 411 -18.53 -1.32 -15.67
N ARG A 412 -18.31 -2.51 -16.28
CA ARG A 412 -18.55 -2.74 -17.70
C ARG A 412 -20.02 -2.67 -18.07
N HIS A 413 -20.91 -3.21 -17.24
CA HIS A 413 -22.34 -3.26 -17.53
C HIS A 413 -23.04 -1.94 -17.19
N SER A 414 -22.74 -1.37 -16.03
CA SER A 414 -23.45 -0.19 -15.55
C SER A 414 -22.92 1.12 -16.10
N GLY A 415 -21.60 1.20 -16.35
CA GLY A 415 -20.93 2.49 -16.61
C GLY A 415 -20.99 3.45 -15.40
N GLN A 416 -21.30 2.92 -14.20
CA GLN A 416 -21.50 3.66 -12.96
C GLN A 416 -20.50 3.22 -11.89
N VAL A 417 -20.46 3.99 -10.81
CA VAL A 417 -19.69 3.68 -9.60
C VAL A 417 -20.63 3.42 -8.43
N LEU A 418 -20.20 2.63 -7.47
CA LEU A 418 -20.86 2.59 -6.17
C LEU A 418 -20.43 3.82 -5.37
N ARG A 419 -21.36 4.75 -5.13
CA ARG A 419 -21.14 5.89 -4.24
C ARG A 419 -21.23 5.40 -2.79
N LEU A 420 -20.12 5.53 -2.08
CA LEU A 420 -19.97 5.15 -0.68
C LEU A 420 -20.22 6.39 0.19
N ASP A 421 -21.42 6.47 0.73
CA ASP A 421 -21.89 7.60 1.55
C ASP A 421 -23.01 7.14 2.50
N VAL A 422 -23.39 7.98 3.44
CA VAL A 422 -24.55 7.79 4.33
C VAL A 422 -25.80 8.33 3.66
N PRO A 423 -27.00 7.76 3.91
CA PRO A 423 -27.27 6.68 4.87
C PRO A 423 -26.91 5.26 4.38
N ALA A 424 -26.66 5.06 3.09
CA ALA A 424 -26.27 3.76 2.53
C ALA A 424 -25.55 3.93 1.18
N PRO A 425 -24.67 2.99 0.81
CA PRO A 425 -24.09 2.92 -0.53
C PRO A 425 -25.17 2.83 -1.62
N ALA A 426 -24.94 3.47 -2.77
CA ALA A 426 -25.85 3.41 -3.92
C ALA A 426 -25.10 3.55 -5.25
N MET A 427 -25.59 2.89 -6.31
CA MET A 427 -25.07 3.10 -7.67
C MET A 427 -25.34 4.53 -8.12
N ALA A 428 -24.34 5.17 -8.71
CA ALA A 428 -24.41 6.54 -9.19
C ALA A 428 -23.58 6.76 -10.45
N GLY A 429 -23.99 7.66 -11.30
CA GLY A 429 -23.13 8.21 -12.36
C GLY A 429 -21.99 9.05 -11.76
N LEU A 430 -20.94 9.26 -12.54
CA LEU A 430 -19.86 10.18 -12.15
C LEU A 430 -20.43 11.61 -12.01
N GLY A 431 -20.42 12.13 -10.78
CA GLY A 431 -20.83 13.51 -10.50
C GLY A 431 -19.81 14.53 -11.01
N LYS A 432 -20.25 15.78 -11.18
CA LYS A 432 -19.34 16.92 -11.46
C LYS A 432 -18.60 17.42 -10.19
N GLU A 433 -18.63 16.67 -9.12
CA GLU A 433 -18.36 17.15 -7.75
C GLU A 433 -16.90 17.13 -7.31
N ALA A 434 -16.03 16.59 -8.14
CA ALA A 434 -14.64 16.48 -7.73
C ALA A 434 -13.91 17.83 -7.82
N LYS A 435 -13.66 18.44 -6.68
CA LYS A 435 -12.63 19.50 -6.53
C LYS A 435 -11.37 18.85 -6.00
N ALA A 436 -10.24 19.09 -6.67
CA ALA A 436 -8.95 18.60 -6.18
C ALA A 436 -8.70 19.14 -4.77
N ASN A 437 -8.52 18.24 -3.82
CA ASN A 437 -8.11 18.57 -2.47
C ASN A 437 -6.97 17.65 -2.04
N VAL A 438 -5.78 17.94 -2.57
CA VAL A 438 -4.60 17.09 -2.48
C VAL A 438 -4.17 16.82 -1.03
N PHE A 439 -4.51 17.71 -0.09
CA PHE A 439 -4.01 17.63 1.28
C PHE A 439 -5.06 17.96 2.34
N GLY A 440 -6.34 18.01 2.01
CA GLY A 440 -7.37 18.32 2.98
C GLY A 440 -7.36 19.77 3.48
N TRP A 441 -6.88 20.73 2.67
CA TRP A 441 -6.89 22.17 2.99
C TRP A 441 -8.03 22.90 2.30
#